data_f6400040695370d9129ced5386255481
#
_entry.id   f6400040695370d9129ced5386255481
#
_cell.length_a   1.000
_cell.length_b   1.000
_cell.length_c   1.000
_cell.angle_alpha   90.00
_cell.angle_beta   90.00
_cell.angle_gamma   90.00
#
_symmetry.space_group_name_H-M   'P 1'
#
loop_
_entity.id
_entity.type
_entity.pdbx_description
1 polymer ?
#
loop_
_entity_poly.entity_id
_entity_poly.type
_entity_poly.pdbx_seq_one_letter_code
_entity_poly.pdbx_strand_id
1 'polypeptide(L)'
;MINVENLEKFKSYGFALTPVIKSKNPHEDKKPKLKNYKWTSDWSDQELLDANRIGAFHRDSKIFDVDFDDKNYIANMFYDLLPNTLTIGKKVNGRTVPTHLIYKTKKKVIDYKKSHPYVELIGNTQTIIAGVDRVIINNVEPVFYDPEQIKTELKLIATFSELYQHSKNLTTRNDFYFRLGGALAKETSIPMHIRTKYVEKLCQLTNDPEVKNRVSCIERQQEKFDEGVDEQFGIKELSMFLGANLKYFDLIKHEEEKEETKALGLEFMNGRDFYAHTFPKPQYILYPLVASKQIRQVFAKAGTGKTLMMMHEACAIASGYDFLHFRNHDGTKNPVLYVEGELDSSSIQDRLDKINEAYEYEDKVLNMEWIFFATLAIQKNMYFQSLTKEEGRLNVEITAQKIEKITGKKPIIYLDNITALTIMQEKEGAEWVELMQWLSRLRNKGYHVTFLHHPTKEGATASGSNVKERSIDIDMKLTTPDENNLIEELDEGHTQMEIEFLKWREHMNTWHSRKRIAVIQRSTGKWNIYPHLNKTQRTIMIALKEGKKPDEIINSKEKGMSKANVYKVIKVLKSEKVLVDDKFQEEESNY
;
A
#
# COMPACT_ATOMS: atom_id res chain seq x y z
N MET A 1 -13.13 35.14 33.39
CA MET A 1 -14.48 35.68 33.10
C MET A 1 -14.38 36.50 31.80
N ILE A 2 -15.42 36.49 31.02
CA ILE A 2 -15.53 37.35 29.85
C ILE A 2 -15.66 38.80 30.37
N ASN A 3 -14.84 39.69 29.89
CA ASN A 3 -14.90 41.13 30.21
C ASN A 3 -14.71 41.93 28.92
N VAL A 4 -15.04 43.22 28.98
CA VAL A 4 -14.99 44.15 27.84
C VAL A 4 -13.58 44.23 27.27
N GLU A 5 -12.55 44.33 28.11
CA GLU A 5 -11.15 44.41 27.67
C GLU A 5 -10.71 43.17 26.82
N ASN A 6 -11.04 41.98 27.27
CA ASN A 6 -10.72 40.76 26.51
C ASN A 6 -11.51 40.68 25.21
N LEU A 7 -12.78 41.12 25.22
CA LEU A 7 -13.61 41.15 24.03
C LEU A 7 -13.05 42.09 22.96
N GLU A 8 -12.65 43.31 23.36
CA GLU A 8 -12.02 44.28 22.47
C GLU A 8 -10.71 43.77 21.89
N LYS A 9 -9.87 43.12 22.71
CA LYS A 9 -8.64 42.51 22.24
C LYS A 9 -8.90 41.41 21.21
N PHE A 10 -9.83 40.50 21.46
CA PHE A 10 -10.16 39.41 20.50
C PHE A 10 -10.68 39.98 19.19
N LYS A 11 -11.46 41.04 19.21
CA LYS A 11 -11.90 41.76 18.00
C LYS A 11 -10.73 42.40 17.27
N SER A 12 -9.81 43.07 18.01
CA SER A 12 -8.61 43.68 17.41
C SER A 12 -7.69 42.63 16.77
N TYR A 13 -7.71 41.37 17.24
CA TYR A 13 -7.02 40.24 16.61
C TYR A 13 -7.69 39.75 15.34
N GLY A 14 -8.88 40.27 15.03
CA GLY A 14 -9.67 39.89 13.84
C GLY A 14 -10.46 38.57 14.02
N PHE A 15 -10.82 38.22 15.25
CA PHE A 15 -11.57 37.00 15.51
C PHE A 15 -13.06 37.15 15.16
N ALA A 16 -13.58 36.17 14.45
CA ALA A 16 -15.01 35.99 14.25
C ALA A 16 -15.60 35.28 15.47
N LEU A 17 -16.21 36.05 16.36
CA LEU A 17 -16.65 35.59 17.68
C LEU A 17 -18.08 35.07 17.66
N THR A 18 -18.39 34.06 18.49
CA THR A 18 -19.75 33.56 18.70
C THR A 18 -19.96 33.17 20.15
N PRO A 19 -21.16 33.41 20.72
CA PRO A 19 -21.53 32.85 22.00
C PRO A 19 -21.70 31.32 21.87
N VAL A 20 -21.23 30.59 22.88
CA VAL A 20 -21.21 29.11 22.87
C VAL A 20 -22.07 28.59 24.03
N ILE A 21 -22.86 27.57 23.75
CA ILE A 21 -23.73 26.94 24.73
C ILE A 21 -22.89 26.09 25.69
N LYS A 22 -23.16 26.24 26.99
CA LYS A 22 -22.73 25.29 28.02
C LYS A 22 -23.93 24.46 28.44
N SER A 23 -23.94 23.20 28.08
CA SER A 23 -25.03 22.25 28.37
C SER A 23 -24.53 21.05 29.15
N LYS A 24 -25.40 20.43 29.94
CA LYS A 24 -25.13 19.12 30.54
C LYS A 24 -25.28 17.98 29.52
N ASN A 25 -25.95 18.25 28.39
CA ASN A 25 -26.06 17.32 27.29
C ASN A 25 -24.77 17.36 26.45
N PRO A 26 -23.98 16.28 26.33
CA PRO A 26 -22.75 16.25 25.57
C PRO A 26 -22.93 16.60 24.08
N HIS A 27 -24.09 16.37 23.50
CA HIS A 27 -24.40 16.68 22.10
C HIS A 27 -24.65 18.18 21.84
N GLU A 28 -24.95 18.95 22.88
CA GLU A 28 -25.21 20.38 22.81
C GLU A 28 -24.08 21.22 23.42
N ASP A 29 -23.26 20.62 24.28
CA ASP A 29 -22.16 21.32 24.90
C ASP A 29 -21.13 21.76 23.84
N LYS A 30 -20.64 22.99 23.99
CA LYS A 30 -19.71 23.64 23.07
C LYS A 30 -20.29 23.98 21.68
N LYS A 31 -21.61 23.80 21.43
CA LYS A 31 -22.20 24.26 20.17
C LYS A 31 -22.30 25.79 20.13
N PRO A 32 -22.04 26.44 18.97
CA PRO A 32 -22.38 27.84 18.75
C PRO A 32 -23.88 28.07 18.89
N LYS A 33 -24.30 29.23 19.37
CA LYS A 33 -25.67 29.65 19.25
C LYS A 33 -26.03 29.88 17.77
N LEU A 34 -27.28 29.64 17.42
CA LEU A 34 -27.82 29.92 16.09
C LEU A 34 -28.52 31.27 16.09
N LYS A 35 -28.25 32.07 15.04
CA LYS A 35 -28.99 33.28 14.74
C LYS A 35 -29.64 33.10 13.36
N ASN A 36 -30.96 33.31 13.27
CA ASN A 36 -31.72 33.09 12.04
C ASN A 36 -31.50 31.71 11.38
N TYR A 37 -31.48 30.66 12.20
CA TYR A 37 -31.21 29.25 11.83
C TYR A 37 -29.83 28.99 11.17
N LYS A 38 -28.91 29.96 11.22
CA LYS A 38 -27.55 29.82 10.71
C LYS A 38 -26.51 30.13 11.79
N TRP A 39 -25.41 29.43 11.78
CA TRP A 39 -24.26 29.79 12.58
C TRP A 39 -23.62 31.04 12.00
N THR A 40 -23.37 32.06 12.86
CA THR A 40 -22.85 33.36 12.47
C THR A 40 -21.92 33.90 13.53
N SER A 41 -20.99 34.77 13.13
CA SER A 41 -20.17 35.59 13.98
C SER A 41 -20.71 37.04 14.15
N ASP A 42 -21.90 37.32 13.60
CA ASP A 42 -22.52 38.63 13.62
C ASP A 42 -23.37 38.83 14.90
N TRP A 43 -22.67 39.00 16.03
CA TRP A 43 -23.25 39.15 17.34
C TRP A 43 -22.87 40.53 17.95
N SER A 44 -23.80 41.13 18.68
CA SER A 44 -23.54 42.37 19.45
C SER A 44 -22.63 42.09 20.64
N ASP A 45 -21.94 43.12 21.12
CA ASP A 45 -21.07 43.01 22.27
C ASP A 45 -21.81 42.58 23.53
N GLN A 46 -23.05 43.04 23.70
CA GLN A 46 -23.88 42.66 24.83
C GLN A 46 -24.21 41.14 24.77
N GLU A 47 -24.57 40.62 23.61
CA GLU A 47 -24.84 39.19 23.46
C GLU A 47 -23.62 38.32 23.76
N LEU A 48 -22.41 38.81 23.42
CA LEU A 48 -21.15 38.11 23.71
C LEU A 48 -20.77 38.23 25.20
N LEU A 49 -20.98 39.39 25.82
CA LEU A 49 -20.71 39.58 27.24
C LEU A 49 -21.66 38.79 28.16
N ASP A 50 -22.91 38.63 27.74
CA ASP A 50 -23.91 37.85 28.46
C ASP A 50 -23.74 36.32 28.29
N ALA A 51 -22.85 35.89 27.42
CA ALA A 51 -22.59 34.49 27.17
C ALA A 51 -21.75 33.84 28.28
N ASN A 52 -22.00 32.56 28.56
CA ASN A 52 -21.15 31.79 29.48
C ASN A 52 -19.78 31.45 28.86
N ARG A 53 -19.72 31.36 27.54
CA ARG A 53 -18.52 31.05 26.75
C ARG A 53 -18.53 31.79 25.42
N ILE A 54 -17.33 32.15 24.93
CA ILE A 54 -17.12 32.69 23.59
C ILE A 54 -16.21 31.75 22.81
N GLY A 55 -16.64 31.44 21.60
CA GLY A 55 -15.83 30.73 20.60
C GLY A 55 -15.30 31.66 19.52
N ALA A 56 -14.16 31.33 18.93
CA ALA A 56 -13.64 31.94 17.73
C ALA A 56 -13.72 30.91 16.57
N PHE A 57 -14.38 31.25 15.47
CA PHE A 57 -14.42 30.43 14.27
C PHE A 57 -13.07 30.45 13.57
N HIS A 58 -12.48 29.28 13.35
CA HIS A 58 -11.12 29.17 12.80
C HIS A 58 -11.03 29.71 11.38
N ARG A 59 -11.96 29.30 10.50
CA ARG A 59 -11.96 29.70 9.09
C ARG A 59 -12.10 31.22 8.92
N ASP A 60 -13.08 31.79 9.58
CA ASP A 60 -13.41 33.21 9.43
C ASP A 60 -12.38 34.11 10.13
N SER A 61 -11.78 33.62 11.22
CA SER A 61 -10.69 34.29 11.93
C SER A 61 -9.31 34.09 11.31
N LYS A 62 -9.19 33.19 10.32
CA LYS A 62 -7.92 32.74 9.71
C LYS A 62 -6.91 32.27 10.77
N ILE A 63 -7.39 31.44 11.69
CA ILE A 63 -6.61 30.86 12.79
C ILE A 63 -6.66 29.35 12.75
N PHE A 64 -5.76 28.73 13.49
CA PHE A 64 -5.84 27.34 13.90
C PHE A 64 -5.48 27.19 15.36
N ASP A 65 -5.89 26.08 15.94
CA ASP A 65 -5.73 25.76 17.36
C ASP A 65 -4.87 24.51 17.52
N VAL A 66 -3.92 24.56 18.41
CA VAL A 66 -3.22 23.40 18.97
C VAL A 66 -3.92 23.02 20.26
N ASP A 67 -4.72 21.96 20.21
CA ASP A 67 -5.55 21.47 21.32
C ASP A 67 -4.85 20.33 22.05
N PHE A 68 -4.51 20.55 23.33
CA PHE A 68 -3.93 19.55 24.22
C PHE A 68 -5.05 18.79 24.93
N ASP A 69 -5.45 17.66 24.35
CA ASP A 69 -6.52 16.79 24.88
C ASP A 69 -5.96 15.57 25.67
N ASP A 70 -4.82 15.75 26.32
CA ASP A 70 -4.21 14.72 27.16
C ASP A 70 -4.90 14.60 28.52
N LYS A 71 -5.47 13.44 28.81
CA LYS A 71 -6.13 13.16 30.10
C LYS A 71 -5.21 13.27 31.31
N ASN A 72 -3.92 13.06 31.12
CA ASN A 72 -2.89 13.10 32.17
C ASN A 72 -2.12 14.41 32.20
N TYR A 73 -2.41 15.31 31.28
CA TYR A 73 -1.75 16.63 31.13
C TYR A 73 -0.23 16.56 30.93
N ILE A 74 0.31 15.46 30.43
CA ILE A 74 1.76 15.30 30.21
C ILE A 74 2.20 16.12 29.00
N ALA A 75 1.49 16.01 27.89
CA ALA A 75 1.78 16.78 26.70
C ALA A 75 1.70 18.30 26.94
N ASN A 76 0.81 18.71 27.84
CA ASN A 76 0.67 20.12 28.24
C ASN A 76 1.94 20.69 28.92
N MET A 77 2.84 19.85 29.44
CA MET A 77 4.12 20.29 30.01
C MET A 77 5.14 20.72 28.96
N PHE A 78 4.90 20.38 27.69
CA PHE A 78 5.77 20.72 26.56
C PHE A 78 5.27 21.93 25.75
N TYR A 79 4.17 22.58 26.16
CA TYR A 79 3.53 23.66 25.40
C TYR A 79 4.46 24.86 25.14
N ASP A 80 5.37 25.14 26.06
CA ASP A 80 6.34 26.26 26.00
C ASP A 80 7.49 26.00 25.00
N LEU A 81 7.56 24.83 24.43
CA LEU A 81 8.45 24.53 23.29
C LEU A 81 7.87 25.04 21.96
N LEU A 82 6.57 25.27 21.89
CA LEU A 82 5.93 25.89 20.73
C LEU A 82 6.12 27.42 20.75
N PRO A 83 6.02 28.09 19.58
CA PRO A 83 6.11 29.56 19.52
C PRO A 83 5.09 30.24 20.42
N ASN A 84 5.54 31.31 21.10
CA ASN A 84 4.70 32.07 22.03
C ASN A 84 3.53 32.72 21.29
N THR A 85 2.30 32.47 21.73
CA THR A 85 1.05 32.94 21.11
C THR A 85 -0.07 33.07 22.14
N LEU A 86 -1.26 33.49 21.74
CA LEU A 86 -2.44 33.48 22.60
C LEU A 86 -2.66 32.06 23.16
N THR A 87 -2.58 31.95 24.48
CA THR A 87 -2.66 30.68 25.18
C THR A 87 -3.84 30.65 26.13
N ILE A 88 -4.72 29.67 25.96
CA ILE A 88 -5.90 29.44 26.77
C ILE A 88 -5.69 28.17 27.60
N GLY A 89 -6.14 28.20 28.85
CA GLY A 89 -6.03 27.06 29.75
C GLY A 89 -7.29 26.86 30.58
N LYS A 90 -7.20 25.89 31.48
CA LYS A 90 -8.21 25.60 32.50
C LYS A 90 -7.58 25.39 33.86
N LYS A 91 -8.36 25.53 34.93
CA LYS A 91 -7.92 25.15 36.29
C LYS A 91 -8.16 23.69 36.53
N VAL A 92 -7.10 22.97 36.93
CA VAL A 92 -7.12 21.57 37.28
C VAL A 92 -6.41 21.39 38.61
N ASN A 93 -7.10 20.89 39.62
CA ASN A 93 -6.54 20.70 40.96
C ASN A 93 -5.76 21.90 41.50
N GLY A 94 -6.34 23.11 41.32
CA GLY A 94 -5.73 24.37 41.77
C GLY A 94 -4.62 24.94 40.89
N ARG A 95 -4.15 24.21 39.89
CA ARG A 95 -3.12 24.66 38.92
C ARG A 95 -3.79 25.07 37.59
N THR A 96 -3.20 26.07 36.93
CA THR A 96 -3.61 26.46 35.58
C THR A 96 -2.82 25.64 34.58
N VAL A 97 -3.53 24.93 33.71
CA VAL A 97 -2.94 24.05 32.68
C VAL A 97 -3.28 24.63 31.30
N PRO A 98 -2.29 24.88 30.45
CA PRO A 98 -2.53 25.27 29.04
C PRO A 98 -3.29 24.17 28.31
N THR A 99 -4.30 24.54 27.52
CA THR A 99 -5.09 23.57 26.74
C THR A 99 -5.19 23.93 25.27
N HIS A 100 -5.07 25.22 24.93
CA HIS A 100 -5.17 25.69 23.55
C HIS A 100 -4.13 26.74 23.27
N LEU A 101 -3.42 26.64 22.15
CA LEU A 101 -2.54 27.63 21.60
C LEU A 101 -3.07 28.09 20.24
N ILE A 102 -3.40 29.37 20.11
CA ILE A 102 -4.06 29.90 18.92
C ILE A 102 -3.03 30.61 18.04
N TYR A 103 -2.94 30.18 16.77
CA TYR A 103 -2.05 30.77 15.77
C TYR A 103 -2.83 31.35 14.59
N LYS A 104 -2.29 32.39 13.95
CA LYS A 104 -2.78 32.91 12.68
C LYS A 104 -2.18 32.14 11.51
N THR A 105 -2.94 32.04 10.38
CA THR A 105 -2.47 31.43 9.16
C THR A 105 -3.07 32.08 7.91
N LYS A 106 -2.32 32.03 6.81
CA LYS A 106 -2.81 32.40 5.46
C LYS A 106 -3.20 31.18 4.65
N LYS A 107 -2.90 29.97 5.15
CA LYS A 107 -3.15 28.70 4.46
C LYS A 107 -4.44 28.07 4.97
N LYS A 108 -5.07 27.26 4.12
CA LYS A 108 -6.17 26.39 4.54
C LYS A 108 -5.60 25.32 5.46
N VAL A 109 -6.16 25.20 6.65
CA VAL A 109 -5.75 24.17 7.63
C VAL A 109 -6.60 22.94 7.46
N ILE A 110 -5.96 21.78 7.39
CA ILE A 110 -6.62 20.49 7.47
C ILE A 110 -6.42 19.99 8.90
N ASP A 111 -7.51 19.61 9.56
CA ASP A 111 -7.44 19.08 10.92
C ASP A 111 -6.51 17.88 10.97
N TYR A 112 -5.54 17.91 11.86
CA TYR A 112 -4.64 16.82 12.12
C TYR A 112 -5.10 16.11 13.42
N LYS A 113 -5.97 15.13 13.22
CA LYS A 113 -6.44 14.25 14.30
C LYS A 113 -5.75 12.92 14.10
N LYS A 114 -5.05 12.40 15.12
CA LYS A 114 -4.99 10.96 15.15
C LYS A 114 -3.75 10.17 14.93
N SER A 115 -2.63 10.58 15.17
CA SER A 115 -1.66 9.49 15.44
C SER A 115 -1.46 9.25 16.94
N HIS A 116 -1.94 10.16 17.77
CA HIS A 116 -1.72 10.09 19.25
C HIS A 116 -2.81 10.83 20.05
N PRO A 117 -3.07 10.41 21.28
CA PRO A 117 -4.14 10.95 22.12
C PRO A 117 -3.74 12.23 22.89
N TYR A 118 -2.62 12.87 22.57
CA TYR A 118 -2.04 13.91 23.42
C TYR A 118 -2.31 15.34 22.95
N VAL A 119 -2.24 15.58 21.66
CA VAL A 119 -2.35 16.93 21.08
C VAL A 119 -2.91 16.86 19.67
N GLU A 120 -3.80 17.79 19.31
CA GLU A 120 -4.45 17.87 18.00
C GLU A 120 -4.24 19.25 17.37
N LEU A 121 -4.28 19.31 16.04
CA LEU A 121 -4.37 20.55 15.29
C LEU A 121 -5.77 20.69 14.73
N ILE A 122 -6.45 21.78 15.06
CA ILE A 122 -7.83 22.03 14.67
C ILE A 122 -7.91 23.32 13.85
N GLY A 123 -8.41 23.23 12.63
CA GLY A 123 -8.49 24.37 11.70
C GLY A 123 -9.85 24.62 11.07
N ASN A 124 -10.82 23.70 11.24
CA ASN A 124 -12.10 23.77 10.53
C ASN A 124 -13.34 23.96 11.41
N THR A 125 -13.16 24.15 12.71
CA THR A 125 -14.25 24.32 13.66
C THR A 125 -14.16 25.65 14.41
N GLN A 126 -14.26 25.61 15.71
CA GLN A 126 -14.08 26.76 16.61
C GLN A 126 -13.34 26.34 17.86
N THR A 127 -12.64 27.27 18.47
CA THR A 127 -12.07 27.12 19.82
C THR A 127 -12.80 28.00 20.80
N ILE A 128 -13.07 27.48 22.01
CA ILE A 128 -13.58 28.27 23.11
C ILE A 128 -12.42 29.06 23.72
N ILE A 129 -12.39 30.36 23.45
CA ILE A 129 -11.29 31.27 23.85
C ILE A 129 -11.53 31.98 25.16
N ALA A 130 -12.77 32.12 25.61
CA ALA A 130 -13.12 32.69 26.89
C ALA A 130 -14.38 32.04 27.48
N GLY A 131 -14.53 32.11 28.80
CA GLY A 131 -15.70 31.57 29.49
C GLY A 131 -15.44 31.28 30.97
N VAL A 132 -16.49 30.72 31.62
CA VAL A 132 -16.46 30.41 33.05
C VAL A 132 -15.46 29.32 33.45
N ASP A 133 -15.10 28.51 32.49
CA ASP A 133 -14.17 27.36 32.61
C ASP A 133 -12.86 27.58 31.85
N ARG A 134 -12.58 28.79 31.42
CA ARG A 134 -11.36 29.15 30.68
C ARG A 134 -10.55 30.23 31.40
N VAL A 135 -9.23 30.08 31.30
CA VAL A 135 -8.25 31.04 31.83
C VAL A 135 -7.35 31.45 30.67
N ILE A 136 -7.22 32.75 30.45
CA ILE A 136 -6.23 33.26 29.50
C ILE A 136 -4.89 33.26 30.22
N ILE A 137 -3.96 32.44 29.75
CA ILE A 137 -2.61 32.30 30.32
C ILE A 137 -1.70 33.35 29.73
N ASN A 138 -1.75 33.53 28.43
CA ASN A 138 -0.98 34.52 27.70
C ASN A 138 -1.90 35.26 26.73
N ASN A 139 -2.09 36.57 26.99
CA ASN A 139 -3.00 37.42 26.22
C ASN A 139 -2.20 38.29 25.24
N VAL A 140 -1.54 37.64 24.29
CA VAL A 140 -0.83 38.28 23.18
C VAL A 140 -1.55 38.06 21.87
N GLU A 141 -1.32 38.95 20.90
CA GLU A 141 -1.86 38.72 19.56
C GLU A 141 -1.33 37.41 18.99
N PRO A 142 -2.22 36.52 18.42
CA PRO A 142 -1.77 35.29 17.80
C PRO A 142 -0.75 35.54 16.70
N VAL A 143 0.36 34.83 16.76
CA VAL A 143 1.42 34.93 15.76
C VAL A 143 1.08 34.12 14.50
N PHE A 144 1.58 34.59 13.36
CA PHE A 144 1.49 33.82 12.13
C PHE A 144 2.45 32.62 12.19
N TYR A 145 1.90 31.44 11.96
CA TYR A 145 2.71 30.22 11.90
C TYR A 145 2.24 29.29 10.78
N ASP A 146 3.15 28.44 10.28
CA ASP A 146 2.82 27.47 9.25
C ASP A 146 2.19 26.22 9.90
N PRO A 147 0.97 25.84 9.53
CA PRO A 147 0.33 24.64 10.04
C PRO A 147 1.11 23.35 9.78
N GLU A 148 1.92 23.29 8.72
CA GLU A 148 2.71 22.09 8.42
C GLU A 148 3.94 21.98 9.35
N GLN A 149 4.59 23.10 9.67
CA GLN A 149 5.68 23.10 10.64
C GLN A 149 5.21 22.66 12.02
N ILE A 150 4.03 23.10 12.43
CA ILE A 150 3.48 22.71 13.73
C ILE A 150 3.21 21.20 13.82
N LYS A 151 2.83 20.54 12.73
CA LYS A 151 2.60 19.09 12.75
C LYS A 151 3.84 18.29 13.18
N THR A 152 5.02 18.69 12.72
CA THR A 152 6.29 18.09 13.15
C THR A 152 6.53 18.30 14.64
N GLU A 153 6.28 19.52 15.15
CA GLU A 153 6.38 19.82 16.58
C GLU A 153 5.40 18.97 17.42
N LEU A 154 4.16 18.79 16.93
CA LEU A 154 3.15 17.97 17.65
C LEU A 154 3.58 16.49 17.75
N LYS A 155 4.25 15.96 16.75
CA LYS A 155 4.80 14.60 16.80
C LYS A 155 5.92 14.48 17.82
N LEU A 156 6.79 15.47 17.88
CA LEU A 156 7.84 15.53 18.89
C LEU A 156 7.24 15.60 20.30
N ILE A 157 6.22 16.45 20.50
CA ILE A 157 5.50 16.53 21.78
C ILE A 157 4.93 15.16 22.17
N ALA A 158 4.30 14.45 21.22
CA ALA A 158 3.76 13.12 21.50
C ALA A 158 4.86 12.11 21.87
N THR A 159 5.95 12.08 21.12
CA THR A 159 7.11 11.22 21.36
C THR A 159 7.73 11.49 22.73
N PHE A 160 8.01 12.75 23.04
CA PHE A 160 8.62 13.11 24.31
C PHE A 160 7.67 12.99 25.50
N SER A 161 6.37 13.11 25.29
CA SER A 161 5.35 12.78 26.31
C SER A 161 5.38 11.30 26.67
N GLU A 162 5.51 10.43 25.67
CA GLU A 162 5.64 8.99 25.87
C GLU A 162 6.98 8.66 26.57
N LEU A 163 8.08 9.23 26.12
CA LEU A 163 9.39 9.08 26.76
C LEU A 163 9.37 9.53 28.23
N TYR A 164 8.74 10.66 28.54
CA TYR A 164 8.59 11.14 29.92
C TYR A 164 7.84 10.13 30.80
N GLN A 165 6.74 9.55 30.32
CA GLN A 165 5.97 8.56 31.08
C GLN A 165 6.82 7.37 31.51
N HIS A 166 7.71 6.89 30.64
CA HIS A 166 8.53 5.71 30.87
C HIS A 166 9.89 6.03 31.55
N SER A 167 10.37 7.28 31.45
CA SER A 167 11.69 7.67 31.97
C SER A 167 11.68 8.43 33.30
N LYS A 168 10.55 8.98 33.73
CA LYS A 168 10.46 9.88 34.90
C LYS A 168 11.01 9.32 36.22
N ASN A 169 11.02 8.00 36.39
CA ASN A 169 11.47 7.31 37.60
C ASN A 169 12.75 6.49 37.38
N LEU A 170 13.45 6.66 36.26
CA LEU A 170 14.67 5.92 35.96
C LEU A 170 15.84 6.33 36.88
N THR A 171 16.55 5.35 37.37
CA THR A 171 17.80 5.52 38.09
C THR A 171 19.03 5.46 37.18
N THR A 172 18.95 4.72 36.06
CA THR A 172 20.01 4.54 35.05
C THR A 172 19.92 5.57 33.93
N ARG A 173 19.97 6.87 34.27
CA ARG A 173 19.78 7.96 33.33
C ARG A 173 20.84 8.04 32.24
N ASN A 174 22.10 7.72 32.54
CA ASN A 174 23.18 7.70 31.56
C ASN A 174 22.88 6.75 30.40
N ASP A 175 22.47 5.52 30.71
CA ASP A 175 22.14 4.50 29.72
C ASP A 175 20.91 4.86 28.90
N PHE A 176 19.92 5.52 29.53
CA PHE A 176 18.75 6.05 28.85
C PHE A 176 19.12 7.09 27.79
N TYR A 177 19.84 8.17 28.19
CA TYR A 177 20.21 9.23 27.25
C TYR A 177 21.19 8.78 26.18
N PHE A 178 22.05 7.80 26.49
CA PHE A 178 22.92 7.19 25.49
C PHE A 178 22.11 6.48 24.38
N ARG A 179 21.11 5.67 24.77
CA ARG A 179 20.21 4.99 23.81
C ARG A 179 19.28 5.95 23.10
N LEU A 180 18.76 6.94 23.80
CA LEU A 180 17.94 8.02 23.21
C LEU A 180 18.75 8.79 22.15
N GLY A 181 20.02 9.08 22.43
CA GLY A 181 20.91 9.73 21.47
C GLY A 181 21.10 8.94 20.19
N GLY A 182 21.36 7.64 20.31
CA GLY A 182 21.46 6.76 19.15
C GLY A 182 20.16 6.64 18.36
N ALA A 183 19.01 6.58 19.04
CA ALA A 183 17.71 6.57 18.38
C ALA A 183 17.40 7.89 17.66
N LEU A 184 17.72 9.03 18.29
CA LEU A 184 17.52 10.36 17.68
C LEU A 184 18.52 10.66 16.56
N ALA A 185 19.75 10.13 16.62
CA ALA A 185 20.75 10.32 15.56
C ALA A 185 20.29 9.74 14.21
N LYS A 186 19.49 8.69 14.22
CA LYS A 186 18.91 8.08 13.03
C LYS A 186 17.76 8.88 12.41
N GLU A 187 17.24 9.90 13.12
CA GLU A 187 16.13 10.74 12.67
C GLU A 187 16.65 12.06 12.08
N THR A 188 17.31 11.96 10.93
CA THR A 188 18.03 13.08 10.29
C THR A 188 17.15 14.26 9.88
N SER A 189 15.85 14.03 9.70
CA SER A 189 14.84 15.05 9.37
C SER A 189 14.65 16.12 10.47
N ILE A 190 15.02 15.80 11.73
CA ILE A 190 14.86 16.73 12.86
C ILE A 190 16.17 17.46 13.11
N PRO A 191 16.23 18.79 12.93
CA PRO A 191 17.45 19.56 13.20
C PRO A 191 17.97 19.37 14.63
N MET A 192 19.29 19.34 14.79
CA MET A 192 19.93 19.10 16.10
C MET A 192 19.44 20.03 17.21
N HIS A 193 19.31 21.33 16.92
CA HIS A 193 18.85 22.32 17.89
C HIS A 193 17.40 22.06 18.38
N ILE A 194 16.58 21.40 17.57
CA ILE A 194 15.24 20.98 17.98
C ILE A 194 15.34 19.75 18.90
N ARG A 195 16.14 18.75 18.53
CA ARG A 195 16.34 17.54 19.35
C ARG A 195 16.87 17.90 20.74
N THR A 196 17.89 18.74 20.81
CA THR A 196 18.49 19.18 22.08
C THR A 196 17.51 19.95 22.95
N LYS A 197 16.71 20.84 22.37
CA LYS A 197 15.64 21.59 23.05
C LYS A 197 14.62 20.68 23.74
N TYR A 198 14.19 19.60 23.07
CA TYR A 198 13.27 18.61 23.64
C TYR A 198 13.94 17.75 24.72
N VAL A 199 15.22 17.39 24.57
CA VAL A 199 16.00 16.70 25.57
C VAL A 199 16.21 17.55 26.82
N GLU A 200 16.53 18.83 26.68
CA GLU A 200 16.63 19.76 27.80
C GLU A 200 15.32 19.85 28.57
N LYS A 201 14.19 19.96 27.86
CA LYS A 201 12.86 19.97 28.48
C LYS A 201 12.58 18.67 29.23
N LEU A 202 12.94 17.51 28.68
CA LEU A 202 12.79 16.21 29.34
C LEU A 202 13.62 16.14 30.62
N CYS A 203 14.87 16.64 30.60
CA CYS A 203 15.70 16.74 31.79
C CYS A 203 15.06 17.61 32.88
N GLN A 204 14.53 18.80 32.52
CA GLN A 204 13.82 19.66 33.45
C GLN A 204 12.62 18.96 34.09
N LEU A 205 11.79 18.28 33.29
CA LEU A 205 10.61 17.60 33.77
C LEU A 205 10.92 16.38 34.65
N THR A 206 12.06 15.72 34.42
CA THR A 206 12.54 14.58 35.23
C THR A 206 13.45 14.99 36.37
N ASN A 207 13.64 16.29 36.62
CA ASN A 207 14.58 16.84 37.60
C ASN A 207 15.99 16.25 37.44
N ASP A 208 16.50 16.17 36.20
CA ASP A 208 17.87 15.72 35.93
C ASP A 208 18.82 16.92 35.99
N PRO A 209 19.76 16.98 36.93
CA PRO A 209 20.67 18.12 37.07
C PRO A 209 21.77 18.16 36.01
N GLU A 210 22.00 17.05 35.28
CA GLU A 210 23.11 16.91 34.33
C GLU A 210 22.74 17.30 32.89
N VAL A 211 21.90 18.33 32.71
CA VAL A 211 21.35 18.73 31.40
C VAL A 211 22.43 18.86 30.33
N LYS A 212 23.55 19.55 30.62
CA LYS A 212 24.65 19.73 29.65
C LYS A 212 25.26 18.38 29.20
N ASN A 213 25.46 17.46 30.16
CA ASN A 213 26.00 16.13 29.85
C ASN A 213 25.04 15.33 28.97
N ARG A 214 23.71 15.45 29.19
CA ARG A 214 22.69 14.78 28.38
C ARG A 214 22.68 15.32 26.95
N VAL A 215 22.69 16.62 26.76
CA VAL A 215 22.76 17.27 25.46
C VAL A 215 24.05 16.84 24.72
N SER A 216 25.22 16.95 25.37
CA SER A 216 26.48 16.52 24.78
C SER A 216 26.51 15.01 24.44
N CYS A 217 25.74 14.20 25.15
CA CYS A 217 25.59 12.78 24.81
C CYS A 217 24.84 12.61 23.48
N ILE A 218 23.75 13.38 23.26
CA ILE A 218 22.98 13.36 22.01
C ILE A 218 23.85 13.81 20.82
N GLU A 219 24.59 14.91 21.01
CA GLU A 219 25.48 15.48 19.98
C GLU A 219 26.58 14.46 19.58
N ARG A 220 27.25 13.84 20.54
CA ARG A 220 28.26 12.79 20.27
C ARG A 220 27.69 11.55 19.58
N GLN A 221 26.44 11.17 19.85
CA GLN A 221 25.81 10.07 19.12
C GLN A 221 25.52 10.44 17.66
N GLN A 222 25.20 11.72 17.40
CA GLN A 222 25.05 12.22 16.02
C GLN A 222 26.37 12.21 15.27
N GLU A 223 27.45 12.72 15.89
CA GLU A 223 28.81 12.71 15.29
C GLU A 223 29.21 11.29 14.88
N LYS A 224 29.02 10.30 15.76
CA LYS A 224 29.29 8.89 15.46
C LYS A 224 28.44 8.36 14.33
N PHE A 225 27.18 8.77 14.24
CA PHE A 225 26.29 8.38 13.13
C PHE A 225 26.79 8.97 11.80
N ASP A 226 27.18 10.24 11.80
CA ASP A 226 27.69 10.93 10.62
C ASP A 226 29.05 10.36 10.15
N GLU A 227 29.85 9.83 11.08
CA GLU A 227 31.10 9.11 10.81
C GLU A 227 30.89 7.67 10.32
N GLY A 228 29.65 7.18 10.28
CA GLY A 228 29.32 5.84 9.77
C GLY A 228 29.66 4.70 10.74
N VAL A 229 29.73 4.98 12.06
CA VAL A 229 29.96 3.96 13.08
C VAL A 229 28.71 3.11 13.27
N ASP A 230 28.74 1.85 12.89
CA ASP A 230 27.59 0.92 12.78
C ASP A 230 26.98 0.49 14.13
N GLU A 231 27.63 0.72 15.26
CA GLU A 231 27.19 0.26 16.60
C GLU A 231 26.27 1.26 17.32
N GLN A 232 25.29 1.84 16.63
CA GLN A 232 24.37 2.76 17.29
C GLN A 232 23.07 2.10 17.69
N PHE A 233 22.68 2.35 18.93
CA PHE A 233 21.37 1.95 19.43
C PHE A 233 20.26 2.65 18.65
N GLY A 234 19.24 1.88 18.28
CA GLY A 234 18.03 2.41 17.65
C GLY A 234 16.86 2.43 18.64
N ILE A 235 15.69 2.74 18.10
CA ILE A 235 14.43 2.76 18.86
C ILE A 235 14.11 1.40 19.50
N LYS A 236 14.50 0.28 18.88
CA LYS A 236 14.27 -1.06 19.40
C LYS A 236 15.00 -1.28 20.74
N GLU A 237 16.26 -0.90 20.80
CA GLU A 237 17.09 -1.00 21.98
C GLU A 237 16.63 -0.05 23.09
N LEU A 238 16.16 1.16 22.70
CA LEU A 238 15.55 2.10 23.64
C LEU A 238 14.23 1.56 24.20
N SER A 239 13.38 0.98 23.38
CA SER A 239 12.12 0.35 23.76
C SER A 239 12.35 -0.83 24.71
N MET A 240 13.33 -1.68 24.41
CA MET A 240 13.72 -2.81 25.28
C MET A 240 14.25 -2.33 26.62
N PHE A 241 15.08 -1.29 26.65
CA PHE A 241 15.62 -0.71 27.87
C PHE A 241 14.51 -0.12 28.76
N LEU A 242 13.52 0.54 28.17
CA LEU A 242 12.38 1.11 28.90
C LEU A 242 11.31 0.07 29.26
N GLY A 243 11.39 -1.15 28.71
CA GLY A 243 10.33 -2.14 28.84
C GLY A 243 8.99 -1.69 28.26
N ALA A 244 9.01 -0.83 27.23
CA ALA A 244 7.87 -0.16 26.67
C ALA A 244 7.87 -0.19 25.15
N ASN A 245 6.69 -0.27 24.55
CA ASN A 245 6.54 -0.10 23.11
C ASN A 245 6.36 1.41 22.81
N LEU A 246 7.40 2.04 22.28
CA LEU A 246 7.42 3.47 21.94
C LEU A 246 6.69 3.71 20.62
N LYS A 247 5.36 3.75 20.69
CA LYS A 247 4.48 3.85 19.52
C LYS A 247 4.62 5.15 18.72
N TYR A 248 4.98 6.24 19.40
CA TYR A 248 4.99 7.58 18.80
C TYR A 248 6.35 8.01 18.27
N PHE A 249 7.39 7.27 18.61
CA PHE A 249 8.71 7.48 18.02
C PHE A 249 8.72 7.16 16.51
N ASP A 250 7.89 6.20 16.07
CA ASP A 250 7.77 5.84 14.65
C ASP A 250 7.06 6.91 13.81
N LEU A 251 6.33 7.85 14.45
CA LEU A 251 5.70 8.97 13.74
C LEU A 251 6.72 9.92 13.11
N ILE A 252 7.93 9.96 13.65
CA ILE A 252 9.03 10.79 13.15
C ILE A 252 9.63 10.15 11.89
N LYS A 253 9.66 8.81 11.81
CA LYS A 253 10.22 8.04 10.68
C LYS A 253 9.37 8.05 9.41
N HIS A 254 8.06 8.14 9.55
CA HIS A 254 7.15 7.98 8.42
C HIS A 254 7.03 9.20 7.49
N GLU A 255 7.66 10.31 7.81
CA GLU A 255 7.61 11.50 6.94
C GLU A 255 8.71 11.58 5.90
N GLU A 256 9.86 10.92 6.09
CA GLU A 256 10.89 10.89 5.03
C GLU A 256 10.40 10.20 3.75
N GLU A 257 9.54 9.17 3.85
CA GLU A 257 8.90 8.57 2.67
C GLU A 257 7.74 9.42 2.08
N LYS A 258 7.18 10.38 2.85
CA LYS A 258 6.08 11.25 2.39
C LYS A 258 6.52 12.65 1.99
N GLU A 259 7.63 13.17 2.48
CA GLU A 259 8.15 14.49 2.06
C GLU A 259 8.90 14.46 0.72
N GLU A 260 9.42 13.32 0.27
CA GLU A 260 9.88 13.16 -1.12
C GLU A 260 8.76 13.36 -2.16
N THR A 261 7.50 13.41 -1.75
CA THR A 261 6.36 13.65 -2.65
C THR A 261 5.88 15.11 -2.72
N LYS A 262 6.54 16.05 -2.04
CA LYS A 262 6.33 17.48 -2.27
C LYS A 262 7.44 18.08 -3.14
N ALA A 263 7.79 17.41 -4.23
CA ALA A 263 8.49 18.07 -5.33
C ALA A 263 7.60 19.21 -5.84
N LEU A 264 8.02 20.44 -5.65
CA LEU A 264 7.41 21.64 -6.25
C LEU A 264 7.66 21.69 -7.77
N GLY A 265 7.49 20.56 -8.44
CA GLY A 265 7.73 20.38 -9.85
C GLY A 265 7.89 18.92 -10.23
N LEU A 266 7.97 18.63 -11.53
CA LEU A 266 8.34 17.32 -12.06
C LEU A 266 9.86 17.22 -12.15
N GLU A 267 10.43 16.12 -11.70
CA GLU A 267 11.82 15.78 -12.01
C GLU A 267 11.95 15.55 -13.51
N PHE A 268 12.95 16.11 -14.13
CA PHE A 268 13.15 16.03 -15.57
C PHE A 268 14.64 15.88 -15.95
N MET A 269 14.84 15.26 -17.10
CA MET A 269 16.12 15.22 -17.77
C MET A 269 15.98 15.86 -19.15
N ASN A 270 17.00 16.55 -19.63
CA ASN A 270 17.01 16.95 -21.04
C ASN A 270 17.18 15.71 -21.94
N GLY A 271 16.86 15.82 -23.23
CA GLY A 271 16.85 14.69 -24.15
C GLY A 271 18.21 14.00 -24.32
N ARG A 272 19.32 14.74 -24.20
CA ARG A 272 20.68 14.18 -24.29
C ARG A 272 21.01 13.32 -23.08
N ASP A 273 20.73 13.82 -21.87
CA ASP A 273 20.99 13.11 -20.62
C ASP A 273 20.09 11.89 -20.50
N PHE A 274 18.82 12.02 -20.88
CA PHE A 274 17.87 10.90 -20.92
C PHE A 274 18.32 9.80 -21.88
N TYR A 275 18.82 10.16 -23.08
CA TYR A 275 19.34 9.20 -24.04
C TYR A 275 20.63 8.52 -23.57
N ALA A 276 21.51 9.23 -22.87
CA ALA A 276 22.74 8.70 -22.30
C ALA A 276 22.52 7.87 -21.03
N HIS A 277 21.37 8.04 -20.35
CA HIS A 277 21.08 7.33 -19.13
C HIS A 277 20.71 5.87 -19.42
N THR A 278 21.30 4.94 -18.66
CA THR A 278 20.97 3.51 -18.77
C THR A 278 19.90 3.14 -17.78
N PHE A 279 18.66 3.08 -18.22
CA PHE A 279 17.58 2.54 -17.41
C PHE A 279 17.63 1.00 -17.35
N PRO A 280 17.48 0.39 -16.16
CA PRO A 280 17.49 -1.07 -16.06
C PRO A 280 16.30 -1.66 -16.85
N LYS A 281 16.61 -2.57 -17.78
CA LYS A 281 15.60 -3.28 -18.58
C LYS A 281 14.87 -4.31 -17.73
N PRO A 282 13.60 -4.65 -18.05
CA PRO A 282 12.92 -5.78 -17.45
C PRO A 282 13.73 -7.06 -17.63
N GLN A 283 13.79 -7.88 -16.58
CA GLN A 283 14.42 -9.21 -16.62
C GLN A 283 13.33 -10.24 -16.73
N TYR A 284 13.42 -11.11 -17.74
CA TYR A 284 12.46 -12.19 -17.93
C TYR A 284 12.71 -13.33 -16.94
N ILE A 285 11.62 -13.85 -16.39
CA ILE A 285 11.56 -14.96 -15.44
C ILE A 285 10.97 -16.17 -16.12
N LEU A 286 9.81 -16.00 -16.77
CA LEU A 286 9.25 -16.92 -17.76
C LEU A 286 9.10 -16.16 -19.08
N TYR A 287 10.00 -16.39 -20.01
CA TYR A 287 10.01 -15.65 -21.28
C TYR A 287 8.85 -16.06 -22.19
N PRO A 288 8.13 -15.12 -22.75
CA PRO A 288 8.15 -13.68 -22.45
C PRO A 288 7.05 -13.24 -21.49
N LEU A 289 6.36 -14.17 -20.78
CA LEU A 289 5.12 -13.93 -20.02
C LEU A 289 5.36 -13.17 -18.72
N VAL A 290 6.38 -13.55 -17.95
CA VAL A 290 6.66 -13.01 -16.63
C VAL A 290 8.02 -12.32 -16.64
N ALA A 291 8.00 -11.01 -16.39
CA ALA A 291 9.22 -10.20 -16.29
C ALA A 291 9.15 -9.27 -15.08
N SER A 292 10.31 -8.85 -14.55
CA SER A 292 10.35 -7.75 -13.59
C SER A 292 9.75 -6.48 -14.19
N LYS A 293 9.27 -5.56 -13.36
CA LYS A 293 8.63 -4.29 -13.79
C LYS A 293 7.40 -4.48 -14.68
N GLN A 294 6.54 -5.43 -14.34
CA GLN A 294 5.36 -5.77 -15.14
C GLN A 294 4.11 -5.95 -14.27
N ILE A 295 2.97 -5.52 -14.79
CA ILE A 295 1.65 -5.75 -14.19
C ILE A 295 0.84 -6.61 -15.14
N ARG A 296 0.39 -7.77 -14.66
CA ARG A 296 -0.47 -8.69 -15.39
C ARG A 296 -1.82 -8.85 -14.69
N GLN A 297 -2.89 -8.74 -15.45
CA GLN A 297 -4.23 -9.14 -15.04
C GLN A 297 -4.55 -10.52 -15.62
N VAL A 298 -5.14 -11.39 -14.80
CA VAL A 298 -5.72 -12.65 -15.24
C VAL A 298 -7.18 -12.69 -14.80
N PHE A 299 -8.10 -12.81 -15.72
CA PHE A 299 -9.51 -12.88 -15.36
C PHE A 299 -10.23 -14.08 -15.98
N ALA A 300 -11.15 -14.64 -15.20
CA ALA A 300 -11.93 -15.82 -15.58
C ALA A 300 -13.19 -15.90 -14.74
N LYS A 301 -14.24 -16.55 -15.26
CA LYS A 301 -15.41 -16.94 -14.48
C LYS A 301 -15.01 -17.86 -13.33
N ALA A 302 -15.80 -17.88 -12.25
CA ALA A 302 -15.63 -18.86 -11.18
C ALA A 302 -15.66 -20.28 -11.73
N GLY A 303 -14.83 -21.18 -11.17
CA GLY A 303 -14.76 -22.57 -11.61
C GLY A 303 -13.94 -22.86 -12.88
N THR A 304 -13.43 -21.83 -13.59
CA THR A 304 -12.60 -22.05 -14.81
C THR A 304 -11.22 -22.67 -14.51
N GLY A 305 -10.74 -22.66 -13.25
CA GLY A 305 -9.41 -23.17 -12.89
C GLY A 305 -8.31 -22.12 -12.79
N LYS A 306 -8.68 -20.84 -12.77
CA LYS A 306 -7.77 -19.68 -12.70
C LYS A 306 -6.70 -19.81 -11.59
N THR A 307 -7.14 -19.99 -10.33
CA THR A 307 -6.26 -20.15 -9.17
C THR A 307 -5.31 -21.33 -9.32
N LEU A 308 -5.81 -22.50 -9.80
CA LEU A 308 -4.99 -23.69 -10.00
C LEU A 308 -3.87 -23.42 -11.01
N MET A 309 -4.18 -22.79 -12.15
CA MET A 309 -3.20 -22.47 -13.17
C MET A 309 -2.13 -21.51 -12.60
N MET A 310 -2.52 -20.48 -11.85
CA MET A 310 -1.58 -19.51 -11.28
C MET A 310 -0.72 -20.10 -10.16
N MET A 311 -1.25 -21.05 -9.38
CA MET A 311 -0.46 -21.78 -8.40
C MET A 311 0.61 -22.66 -9.06
N HIS A 312 0.27 -23.38 -10.13
CA HIS A 312 1.26 -24.13 -10.91
C HIS A 312 2.35 -23.22 -11.50
N GLU A 313 1.97 -22.07 -12.05
CA GLU A 313 2.93 -21.09 -12.57
C GLU A 313 3.85 -20.57 -11.45
N ALA A 314 3.29 -20.27 -10.27
CA ALA A 314 4.05 -19.84 -9.11
C ALA A 314 5.06 -20.90 -8.65
N CYS A 315 4.65 -22.19 -8.62
CA CYS A 315 5.52 -23.31 -8.29
C CYS A 315 6.65 -23.49 -9.32
N ALA A 316 6.33 -23.37 -10.61
CA ALA A 316 7.32 -23.42 -11.68
C ALA A 316 8.37 -22.29 -11.52
N ILE A 317 7.93 -21.05 -11.28
CA ILE A 317 8.81 -19.90 -11.07
C ILE A 317 9.72 -20.11 -9.86
N ALA A 318 9.16 -20.54 -8.73
CA ALA A 318 9.93 -20.77 -7.51
C ALA A 318 10.99 -21.87 -7.66
N SER A 319 10.71 -22.82 -8.55
CA SER A 319 11.58 -23.99 -8.78
C SER A 319 12.54 -23.82 -9.97
N GLY A 320 12.36 -22.78 -10.79
CA GLY A 320 13.20 -22.55 -11.96
C GLY A 320 12.81 -23.36 -13.19
N TYR A 321 11.55 -23.81 -13.26
CA TYR A 321 11.04 -24.61 -14.36
C TYR A 321 10.27 -23.78 -15.39
N ASP A 322 10.11 -24.33 -16.58
CA ASP A 322 9.18 -23.84 -17.60
C ASP A 322 7.74 -24.02 -17.16
N PHE A 323 6.84 -23.21 -17.70
CA PHE A 323 5.40 -23.35 -17.50
C PHE A 323 4.65 -23.20 -18.81
N LEU A 324 3.88 -24.18 -19.21
CA LEU A 324 3.23 -24.27 -20.52
C LEU A 324 4.28 -24.14 -21.65
N HIS A 325 4.14 -23.14 -22.50
CA HIS A 325 5.10 -22.81 -23.57
C HIS A 325 6.02 -21.63 -23.24
N PHE A 326 6.01 -21.20 -21.97
CA PHE A 326 6.84 -20.10 -21.47
C PHE A 326 8.10 -20.65 -20.80
N ARG A 327 9.24 -20.08 -21.15
CA ARG A 327 10.56 -20.64 -20.82
C ARG A 327 11.26 -19.91 -19.68
N ASN A 328 11.79 -20.66 -18.76
CA ASN A 328 12.82 -20.21 -17.84
C ASN A 328 14.19 -20.62 -18.38
N HIS A 329 14.79 -19.75 -19.19
CA HIS A 329 15.96 -20.10 -20.03
C HIS A 329 17.21 -20.53 -19.25
N ASP A 330 17.38 -20.07 -18.02
CA ASP A 330 18.58 -20.31 -17.21
C ASP A 330 18.32 -21.13 -15.95
N GLY A 331 17.11 -21.65 -15.78
CA GLY A 331 16.73 -22.41 -14.60
C GLY A 331 16.74 -21.58 -13.30
N THR A 332 16.71 -20.27 -13.41
CA THR A 332 16.80 -19.38 -12.26
C THR A 332 15.55 -19.45 -11.40
N LYS A 333 15.75 -19.82 -10.13
CA LYS A 333 14.70 -19.78 -9.10
C LYS A 333 14.41 -18.34 -8.68
N ASN A 334 13.12 -18.00 -8.54
CA ASN A 334 12.67 -16.71 -8.09
C ASN A 334 11.65 -16.84 -6.97
N PRO A 335 11.73 -16.05 -5.88
CA PRO A 335 10.77 -16.13 -4.79
C PRO A 335 9.39 -15.64 -5.26
N VAL A 336 8.35 -16.25 -4.70
CA VAL A 336 6.97 -15.91 -4.99
C VAL A 336 6.26 -15.54 -3.69
N LEU A 337 5.56 -14.41 -3.68
CA LEU A 337 4.57 -14.05 -2.66
C LEU A 337 3.18 -14.28 -3.23
N TYR A 338 2.46 -15.26 -2.70
CA TYR A 338 1.09 -15.59 -3.09
C TYR A 338 0.11 -15.15 -2.00
N VAL A 339 -0.64 -14.09 -2.26
CA VAL A 339 -1.65 -13.56 -1.33
C VAL A 339 -3.01 -14.10 -1.76
N GLU A 340 -3.58 -14.97 -0.93
CA GLU A 340 -4.85 -15.67 -1.19
C GLU A 340 -5.93 -15.17 -0.23
N GLY A 341 -6.98 -14.57 -0.77
CA GLY A 341 -8.05 -13.96 0.01
C GLY A 341 -9.40 -14.68 -0.03
N GLU A 342 -9.55 -15.76 -0.82
CA GLU A 342 -10.84 -16.42 -1.06
C GLU A 342 -10.87 -17.85 -0.51
N LEU A 343 -9.83 -18.64 -0.75
CA LEU A 343 -9.80 -20.05 -0.40
C LEU A 343 -9.34 -20.28 1.03
N ASP A 344 -9.87 -21.31 1.66
CA ASP A 344 -9.34 -21.78 2.92
C ASP A 344 -7.95 -22.44 2.74
N SER A 345 -7.15 -22.43 3.81
CA SER A 345 -5.77 -22.91 3.74
C SER A 345 -5.64 -24.39 3.47
N SER A 346 -6.62 -25.23 3.86
CA SER A 346 -6.60 -26.67 3.59
C SER A 346 -6.80 -26.93 2.09
N SER A 347 -7.71 -26.20 1.44
CA SER A 347 -7.91 -26.29 0.00
C SER A 347 -6.67 -25.85 -0.80
N ILE A 348 -5.87 -24.92 -0.26
CA ILE A 348 -4.59 -24.53 -0.86
C ILE A 348 -3.58 -25.66 -0.71
N GLN A 349 -3.49 -26.29 0.47
CA GLN A 349 -2.61 -27.43 0.73
C GLN A 349 -2.94 -28.61 -0.19
N ASP A 350 -4.22 -29.00 -0.31
CA ASP A 350 -4.66 -30.08 -1.22
C ASP A 350 -4.26 -29.82 -2.68
N ARG A 351 -4.27 -28.56 -3.12
CA ARG A 351 -3.82 -28.19 -4.46
C ARG A 351 -2.31 -28.26 -4.60
N LEU A 352 -1.56 -27.81 -3.57
CA LEU A 352 -0.10 -27.89 -3.56
C LEU A 352 0.37 -29.35 -3.58
N ASP A 353 -0.29 -30.25 -2.85
CA ASP A 353 0.01 -31.69 -2.84
C ASP A 353 -0.14 -32.26 -4.26
N LYS A 354 -1.24 -31.95 -4.95
CA LYS A 354 -1.45 -32.38 -6.34
C LYS A 354 -0.44 -31.77 -7.31
N ILE A 355 -0.06 -30.53 -7.10
CA ILE A 355 0.97 -29.88 -7.91
C ILE A 355 2.32 -30.57 -7.66
N ASN A 356 2.66 -30.87 -6.41
CA ASN A 356 3.89 -31.57 -6.07
C ASN A 356 3.93 -32.97 -6.68
N GLU A 357 2.84 -33.76 -6.58
CA GLU A 357 2.70 -35.06 -7.22
C GLU A 357 2.92 -35.00 -8.75
N ALA A 358 2.39 -33.92 -9.39
CA ALA A 358 2.58 -33.74 -10.83
C ALA A 358 4.04 -33.51 -11.22
N TYR A 359 4.79 -32.77 -10.42
CA TYR A 359 6.22 -32.55 -10.65
C TYR A 359 7.06 -33.79 -10.31
N GLU A 360 6.73 -34.51 -9.23
CA GLU A 360 7.36 -35.79 -8.89
C GLU A 360 7.17 -36.83 -10.01
N TYR A 361 5.99 -36.86 -10.64
CA TYR A 361 5.72 -37.72 -11.79
C TYR A 361 6.64 -37.42 -13.00
N GLU A 362 7.16 -36.19 -13.08
CA GLU A 362 8.12 -35.77 -14.11
C GLU A 362 9.59 -35.79 -13.60
N ASP A 363 9.88 -36.50 -12.50
CA ASP A 363 11.19 -36.53 -11.84
C ASP A 363 11.74 -35.13 -11.48
N LYS A 364 10.85 -34.20 -11.18
CA LYS A 364 11.15 -32.81 -10.80
C LYS A 364 10.86 -32.57 -9.32
N VAL A 365 11.66 -31.74 -8.68
CA VAL A 365 11.49 -31.38 -7.25
C VAL A 365 11.10 -29.91 -7.13
N LEU A 366 9.97 -29.65 -6.49
CA LEU A 366 9.51 -28.30 -6.23
C LEU A 366 10.33 -27.62 -5.11
N ASN A 367 10.65 -26.37 -5.31
CA ASN A 367 11.28 -25.53 -4.30
C ASN A 367 10.23 -24.80 -3.43
N MET A 368 9.63 -25.51 -2.48
CA MET A 368 8.60 -24.97 -1.60
C MET A 368 9.10 -23.87 -0.67
N GLU A 369 10.41 -23.79 -0.40
CA GLU A 369 11.00 -22.74 0.45
C GLU A 369 10.94 -21.34 -0.19
N TRP A 370 10.73 -21.28 -1.50
CA TRP A 370 10.70 -20.00 -2.23
C TRP A 370 9.27 -19.57 -2.62
N ILE A 371 8.25 -20.30 -2.12
CA ILE A 371 6.85 -19.91 -2.25
C ILE A 371 6.33 -19.49 -0.87
N PHE A 372 5.96 -18.23 -0.72
CA PHE A 372 5.47 -17.63 0.51
C PHE A 372 3.99 -17.37 0.39
N PHE A 373 3.17 -18.11 1.12
CA PHE A 373 1.73 -17.90 1.14
C PHE A 373 1.31 -16.94 2.23
N ALA A 374 0.44 -15.99 1.89
CA ALA A 374 -0.29 -15.17 2.82
C ALA A 374 -1.79 -15.49 2.67
N THR A 375 -2.35 -16.27 3.60
CA THR A 375 -3.76 -16.68 3.62
C THR A 375 -4.46 -16.11 4.85
N LEU A 376 -5.79 -16.07 4.85
CA LEU A 376 -6.56 -15.58 6.00
C LEU A 376 -6.24 -16.32 7.29
N ALA A 377 -6.10 -17.66 7.22
CA ALA A 377 -5.88 -18.51 8.39
C ALA A 377 -4.58 -18.22 9.15
N ILE A 378 -3.54 -17.75 8.46
CA ILE A 378 -2.25 -17.42 9.10
C ILE A 378 -2.16 -15.96 9.53
N GLN A 379 -3.17 -15.12 9.22
CA GLN A 379 -3.20 -13.75 9.73
C GLN A 379 -3.64 -13.72 11.20
N LYS A 380 -3.04 -12.82 11.97
CA LYS A 380 -3.23 -12.71 13.44
C LYS A 380 -4.71 -12.64 13.86
N ASN A 381 -5.59 -12.07 13.03
CA ASN A 381 -7.02 -11.92 13.31
C ASN A 381 -7.90 -12.56 12.22
N MET A 382 -7.34 -13.51 11.43
CA MET A 382 -8.03 -14.09 10.26
C MET A 382 -8.59 -13.01 9.32
N TYR A 383 -7.84 -11.92 9.13
CA TYR A 383 -8.29 -10.75 8.41
C TYR A 383 -7.15 -10.09 7.63
N PHE A 384 -7.42 -9.73 6.37
CA PHE A 384 -6.57 -8.84 5.58
C PHE A 384 -7.08 -7.40 5.65
N GLN A 385 -6.17 -6.46 5.84
CA GLN A 385 -6.46 -5.06 5.58
C GLN A 385 -6.73 -4.88 4.08
N SER A 386 -7.85 -4.22 3.76
CA SER A 386 -8.24 -4.02 2.36
C SER A 386 -7.18 -3.28 1.55
N LEU A 387 -6.91 -3.74 0.33
CA LEU A 387 -6.00 -3.07 -0.60
C LEU A 387 -6.54 -1.74 -1.14
N THR A 388 -7.80 -1.39 -0.88
CA THR A 388 -8.30 -0.02 -1.11
C THR A 388 -7.72 0.98 -0.11
N LYS A 389 -7.21 0.49 1.03
CA LYS A 389 -6.59 1.30 2.07
C LYS A 389 -5.07 1.23 2.01
N GLU A 390 -4.42 2.32 2.42
CA GLU A 390 -2.96 2.42 2.43
C GLU A 390 -2.31 1.33 3.31
N GLU A 391 -2.89 1.04 4.48
CA GLU A 391 -2.37 0.03 5.40
C GLU A 391 -2.35 -1.37 4.78
N GLY A 392 -3.38 -1.74 4.01
CA GLY A 392 -3.43 -3.03 3.30
C GLY A 392 -2.33 -3.13 2.23
N ARG A 393 -2.15 -2.05 1.46
CA ARG A 393 -1.10 -1.94 0.45
C ARG A 393 0.30 -2.02 1.07
N LEU A 394 0.52 -1.31 2.18
CA LEU A 394 1.79 -1.31 2.90
C LEU A 394 2.13 -2.69 3.47
N ASN A 395 1.14 -3.44 3.97
CA ASN A 395 1.36 -4.80 4.47
C ASN A 395 1.92 -5.74 3.38
N VAL A 396 1.43 -5.64 2.15
CA VAL A 396 1.96 -6.41 1.01
C VAL A 396 3.39 -5.97 0.69
N GLU A 397 3.67 -4.66 0.66
CA GLU A 397 5.00 -4.13 0.38
C GLU A 397 6.03 -4.57 1.43
N ILE A 398 5.70 -4.44 2.73
CA ILE A 398 6.56 -4.88 3.82
C ILE A 398 6.83 -6.39 3.75
N THR A 399 5.81 -7.19 3.42
CA THR A 399 5.95 -8.63 3.26
C THR A 399 6.88 -8.96 2.09
N ALA A 400 6.70 -8.31 0.94
CA ALA A 400 7.60 -8.48 -0.20
C ALA A 400 9.04 -8.09 0.13
N GLN A 401 9.27 -6.99 0.85
CA GLN A 401 10.61 -6.58 1.30
C GLN A 401 11.24 -7.58 2.29
N LYS A 402 10.44 -8.18 3.18
CA LYS A 402 10.94 -9.24 4.08
C LYS A 402 11.40 -10.46 3.29
N ILE A 403 10.63 -10.88 2.28
CA ILE A 403 11.01 -11.99 1.40
C ILE A 403 12.28 -11.63 0.60
N GLU A 404 12.37 -10.41 0.07
CA GLU A 404 13.58 -9.93 -0.61
C GLU A 404 14.82 -9.99 0.30
N LYS A 405 14.70 -9.61 1.58
CA LYS A 405 15.79 -9.72 2.57
C LYS A 405 16.20 -11.18 2.85
N ILE A 406 15.24 -12.11 2.86
CA ILE A 406 15.50 -13.53 3.12
C ILE A 406 16.17 -14.19 1.90
N THR A 407 15.70 -13.88 0.69
CA THR A 407 16.07 -14.60 -0.54
C THR A 407 17.13 -13.88 -1.38
N GLY A 408 17.38 -12.60 -1.10
CA GLY A 408 18.24 -11.73 -1.93
C GLY A 408 17.62 -11.30 -3.25
N LYS A 409 16.34 -11.63 -3.52
CA LYS A 409 15.64 -11.33 -4.76
C LYS A 409 14.24 -10.79 -4.48
N LYS A 410 13.75 -9.89 -5.35
CA LYS A 410 12.38 -9.40 -5.29
C LYS A 410 11.40 -10.54 -5.62
N PRO A 411 10.36 -10.78 -4.77
CA PRO A 411 9.38 -11.80 -5.07
C PRO A 411 8.47 -11.39 -6.24
N ILE A 412 8.02 -12.39 -6.98
CA ILE A 412 6.90 -12.27 -7.90
C ILE A 412 5.62 -12.28 -7.05
N ILE A 413 4.76 -11.28 -7.20
CA ILE A 413 3.58 -11.08 -6.35
C ILE A 413 2.33 -11.55 -7.09
N TYR A 414 1.57 -12.47 -6.47
CA TYR A 414 0.25 -12.87 -6.90
C TYR A 414 -0.79 -12.38 -5.89
N LEU A 415 -1.86 -11.77 -6.38
CA LEU A 415 -3.00 -11.29 -5.60
C LEU A 415 -4.26 -12.05 -6.05
N ASP A 416 -4.63 -13.11 -5.34
CA ASP A 416 -5.74 -14.01 -5.68
C ASP A 416 -6.86 -13.97 -4.64
N ASN A 417 -8.01 -13.41 -4.91
CA ASN A 417 -8.26 -12.51 -6.03
C ASN A 417 -8.44 -11.07 -5.50
N ILE A 418 -8.34 -10.13 -6.41
CA ILE A 418 -8.38 -8.71 -6.05
C ILE A 418 -9.73 -8.32 -5.39
N THR A 419 -10.83 -8.98 -5.76
CA THR A 419 -12.15 -8.72 -5.19
C THR A 419 -12.22 -9.12 -3.71
N ALA A 420 -11.64 -10.25 -3.34
CA ALA A 420 -11.58 -10.71 -1.95
C ALA A 420 -10.60 -9.88 -1.09
N LEU A 421 -9.54 -9.38 -1.70
CA LEU A 421 -8.53 -8.55 -1.05
C LEU A 421 -8.91 -7.06 -0.97
N THR A 422 -10.05 -6.67 -1.55
CA THR A 422 -10.58 -5.31 -1.55
C THR A 422 -12.03 -5.31 -1.07
N ILE A 423 -12.45 -4.24 -0.39
CA ILE A 423 -13.86 -4.01 -0.02
C ILE A 423 -14.47 -3.10 -1.09
N MET A 424 -14.26 -3.42 -2.37
CA MET A 424 -14.81 -2.60 -3.46
C MET A 424 -16.23 -3.02 -3.82
N GLN A 425 -17.11 -2.03 -4.01
CA GLN A 425 -18.30 -2.23 -4.84
C GLN A 425 -17.88 -2.10 -6.31
N GLU A 426 -18.33 -3.01 -7.18
CA GLU A 426 -17.92 -3.12 -8.59
C GLU A 426 -18.00 -1.83 -9.43
N LYS A 427 -18.61 -0.75 -8.92
CA LYS A 427 -18.89 0.51 -9.63
C LYS A 427 -18.03 1.71 -9.22
N GLU A 428 -17.15 1.61 -8.23
CA GLU A 428 -16.40 2.76 -7.74
C GLU A 428 -15.07 2.95 -8.47
N GLY A 429 -15.10 3.78 -9.52
CA GLY A 429 -13.92 4.08 -10.35
C GLY A 429 -12.74 4.71 -9.59
N ALA A 430 -12.99 5.42 -8.50
CA ALA A 430 -11.95 6.10 -7.72
C ALA A 430 -11.01 5.11 -7.00
N GLU A 431 -11.56 4.06 -6.39
CA GLU A 431 -10.78 3.04 -5.69
C GLU A 431 -9.84 2.27 -6.63
N TRP A 432 -10.30 2.03 -7.87
CA TRP A 432 -9.47 1.44 -8.91
C TRP A 432 -8.31 2.33 -9.32
N VAL A 433 -8.50 3.65 -9.35
CA VAL A 433 -7.42 4.61 -9.67
C VAL A 433 -6.30 4.49 -8.65
N GLU A 434 -6.62 4.52 -7.35
CA GLU A 434 -5.62 4.39 -6.28
C GLU A 434 -4.89 3.04 -6.31
N LEU A 435 -5.65 1.95 -6.50
CA LEU A 435 -5.08 0.60 -6.60
C LEU A 435 -4.12 0.50 -7.79
N MET A 436 -4.51 0.99 -8.97
CA MET A 436 -3.66 0.96 -10.17
C MET A 436 -2.44 1.87 -10.05
N GLN A 437 -2.55 2.99 -9.33
CA GLN A 437 -1.40 3.83 -9.00
C GLN A 437 -0.42 3.09 -8.08
N TRP A 438 -0.92 2.37 -7.09
CA TRP A 438 -0.09 1.55 -6.21
C TRP A 438 0.60 0.41 -6.98
N LEU A 439 -0.11 -0.35 -7.81
CA LEU A 439 0.48 -1.38 -8.65
C LEU A 439 1.56 -0.79 -9.59
N SER A 440 1.32 0.40 -10.12
CA SER A 440 2.31 1.11 -10.95
C SER A 440 3.57 1.50 -10.16
N ARG A 441 3.43 1.88 -8.89
CA ARG A 441 4.57 2.11 -7.99
C ARG A 441 5.38 0.82 -7.75
N LEU A 442 4.71 -0.31 -7.49
CA LEU A 442 5.37 -1.62 -7.34
C LEU A 442 6.14 -2.00 -8.60
N ARG A 443 5.53 -1.83 -9.77
CA ARG A 443 6.20 -2.04 -11.08
C ARG A 443 7.46 -1.20 -11.21
N ASN A 444 7.39 0.08 -10.88
CA ASN A 444 8.53 1.01 -10.96
C ASN A 444 9.63 0.66 -9.94
N LYS A 445 9.25 0.13 -8.76
CA LYS A 445 10.19 -0.44 -7.78
C LYS A 445 10.83 -1.75 -8.25
N GLY A 446 10.42 -2.30 -9.39
CA GLY A 446 11.02 -3.50 -10.00
C GLY A 446 10.26 -4.79 -9.81
N TYR A 447 9.12 -4.79 -9.10
CA TYR A 447 8.32 -6.00 -8.89
C TYR A 447 7.54 -6.41 -10.15
N HIS A 448 7.31 -7.72 -10.28
CA HIS A 448 6.21 -8.24 -11.09
C HIS A 448 4.98 -8.42 -10.20
N VAL A 449 3.82 -8.00 -10.69
CA VAL A 449 2.56 -8.23 -9.99
C VAL A 449 1.55 -8.86 -10.95
N THR A 450 1.05 -10.04 -10.58
CA THR A 450 -0.12 -10.67 -11.22
C THR A 450 -1.30 -10.54 -10.27
N PHE A 451 -2.40 -9.98 -10.73
CA PHE A 451 -3.64 -9.98 -9.96
C PHE A 451 -4.77 -10.69 -10.71
N LEU A 452 -5.55 -11.46 -9.94
CA LEU A 452 -6.65 -12.24 -10.46
C LEU A 452 -7.96 -11.49 -10.23
N HIS A 453 -8.86 -11.56 -11.21
CA HIS A 453 -10.13 -10.85 -11.17
C HIS A 453 -11.26 -11.68 -11.76
N HIS A 454 -12.50 -11.33 -11.40
CA HIS A 454 -13.69 -11.87 -12.03
C HIS A 454 -14.12 -11.02 -13.25
N PRO A 455 -14.71 -11.60 -14.29
CA PRO A 455 -15.25 -10.83 -15.41
C PRO A 455 -16.49 -10.05 -15.01
N THR A 456 -16.89 -9.08 -15.85
CA THR A 456 -18.22 -8.44 -15.76
C THR A 456 -19.34 -9.47 -15.89
N LYS A 457 -20.57 -9.12 -15.47
CA LYS A 457 -21.75 -10.00 -15.63
C LYS A 457 -21.98 -10.48 -17.08
N GLU A 458 -21.57 -9.68 -18.05
CA GLU A 458 -21.64 -10.03 -19.48
C GLU A 458 -20.49 -10.95 -19.93
N GLY A 459 -19.47 -11.15 -19.09
CA GLY A 459 -18.36 -12.10 -19.34
C GLY A 459 -17.38 -11.69 -20.44
N ALA A 460 -17.59 -10.57 -21.12
CA ALA A 460 -16.79 -10.13 -22.27
C ALA A 460 -15.49 -9.43 -21.86
N THR A 461 -15.53 -8.69 -20.77
CA THR A 461 -14.40 -7.89 -20.27
C THR A 461 -14.21 -8.08 -18.76
N ALA A 462 -13.04 -7.75 -18.24
CA ALA A 462 -12.83 -7.71 -16.80
C ALA A 462 -13.69 -6.60 -16.17
N SER A 463 -14.28 -6.86 -14.99
CA SER A 463 -15.06 -5.85 -14.29
C SER A 463 -14.15 -4.66 -13.89
N GLY A 464 -14.66 -3.42 -14.06
CA GLY A 464 -13.95 -2.17 -13.74
C GLY A 464 -13.77 -1.21 -14.91
N SER A 465 -13.25 -0.01 -14.63
CA SER A 465 -13.19 1.10 -15.57
C SER A 465 -12.06 0.97 -16.61
N ASN A 466 -12.14 1.74 -17.72
CA ASN A 466 -11.08 1.94 -18.72
C ASN A 466 -9.71 2.37 -18.12
N VAL A 467 -9.67 2.76 -16.85
CA VAL A 467 -8.45 3.14 -16.13
C VAL A 467 -7.53 1.94 -15.94
N LYS A 468 -8.07 0.72 -15.71
CA LYS A 468 -7.28 -0.51 -15.58
C LYS A 468 -6.50 -0.81 -16.84
N GLU A 469 -7.18 -0.78 -18.00
CA GLU A 469 -6.57 -1.17 -19.28
C GLU A 469 -5.33 -0.35 -19.63
N ARG A 470 -5.28 0.91 -19.20
CA ARG A 470 -4.14 1.80 -19.48
C ARG A 470 -2.88 1.43 -18.72
N SER A 471 -3.00 0.90 -17.51
CA SER A 471 -1.88 0.69 -16.58
C SER A 471 -1.30 -0.72 -16.61
N ILE A 472 -2.08 -1.74 -17.02
CA ILE A 472 -1.62 -3.12 -17.13
C ILE A 472 -0.78 -3.34 -18.39
N ASP A 473 0.18 -4.24 -18.29
CA ASP A 473 1.08 -4.61 -19.38
C ASP A 473 0.54 -5.83 -20.14
N ILE A 474 -0.04 -6.79 -19.41
CA ILE A 474 -0.65 -8.00 -19.95
C ILE A 474 -2.07 -8.16 -19.40
N ASP A 475 -3.04 -8.38 -20.29
CA ASP A 475 -4.41 -8.73 -19.95
C ASP A 475 -4.72 -10.10 -20.52
N MET A 476 -4.85 -11.10 -19.63
CA MET A 476 -5.01 -12.52 -19.97
C MET A 476 -6.40 -12.98 -19.55
N LYS A 477 -7.16 -13.47 -20.50
CA LYS A 477 -8.50 -14.03 -20.32
C LYS A 477 -8.45 -15.55 -20.37
N LEU A 478 -9.08 -16.18 -19.38
CA LEU A 478 -9.30 -17.63 -19.37
C LEU A 478 -10.79 -17.91 -19.50
N THR A 479 -11.13 -18.81 -20.41
CA THR A 479 -12.52 -19.27 -20.63
C THR A 479 -12.57 -20.78 -20.79
N THR A 480 -13.72 -21.39 -20.48
CA THR A 480 -13.98 -22.76 -20.89
C THR A 480 -14.16 -22.77 -22.42
N PRO A 481 -13.46 -23.64 -23.15
CA PRO A 481 -13.65 -23.76 -24.59
C PRO A 481 -15.11 -24.08 -24.93
N ASP A 482 -15.61 -23.58 -26.04
CA ASP A 482 -16.92 -24.00 -26.57
C ASP A 482 -16.85 -25.43 -27.11
N GLU A 483 -18.01 -26.05 -27.37
CA GLU A 483 -18.09 -27.44 -27.87
C GLU A 483 -17.30 -27.69 -29.16
N ASN A 484 -17.18 -26.66 -30.03
CA ASN A 484 -16.42 -26.78 -31.27
C ASN A 484 -14.91 -26.72 -31.06
N ASN A 485 -14.48 -26.21 -29.91
CA ASN A 485 -13.08 -26.01 -29.54
C ASN A 485 -12.59 -26.96 -28.43
N LEU A 486 -13.49 -27.78 -27.86
CA LEU A 486 -13.12 -28.87 -26.94
C LEU A 486 -12.21 -29.90 -27.62
N ILE A 487 -11.21 -30.38 -26.92
CA ILE A 487 -10.38 -31.52 -27.34
C ILE A 487 -11.12 -32.79 -26.92
N GLU A 488 -11.83 -33.41 -27.85
CA GLU A 488 -12.75 -34.53 -27.59
C GLU A 488 -12.03 -35.86 -27.22
N GLU A 489 -10.74 -35.96 -27.48
CA GLU A 489 -9.93 -37.18 -27.26
C GLU A 489 -9.46 -37.35 -25.81
N LEU A 490 -9.86 -36.42 -24.95
CA LEU A 490 -9.44 -36.41 -23.56
C LEU A 490 -10.51 -37.02 -22.66
N ASP A 491 -10.10 -37.98 -21.82
CA ASP A 491 -10.94 -38.66 -20.84
C ASP A 491 -11.68 -37.68 -19.92
N GLU A 492 -12.76 -38.12 -19.27
CA GLU A 492 -13.58 -37.32 -18.33
C GLU A 492 -12.78 -36.68 -17.17
N GLY A 493 -11.53 -37.08 -16.97
CA GLY A 493 -10.59 -36.57 -15.94
C GLY A 493 -9.84 -35.27 -16.27
N HIS A 494 -10.09 -34.62 -17.42
CA HIS A 494 -9.35 -33.43 -17.83
C HIS A 494 -10.14 -32.14 -17.61
N THR A 495 -9.42 -31.08 -17.29
CA THR A 495 -9.98 -29.71 -17.29
C THR A 495 -9.32 -28.93 -18.41
N GLN A 496 -10.13 -28.35 -19.30
CA GLN A 496 -9.67 -27.59 -20.45
C GLN A 496 -9.97 -26.10 -20.24
N MET A 497 -9.04 -25.24 -20.60
CA MET A 497 -9.24 -23.81 -20.58
C MET A 497 -8.57 -23.14 -21.78
N GLU A 498 -9.28 -22.19 -22.34
CA GLU A 498 -8.83 -21.38 -23.45
C GLU A 498 -8.11 -20.16 -22.91
N ILE A 499 -6.89 -19.92 -23.38
CA ILE A 499 -6.06 -18.78 -23.03
C ILE A 499 -6.11 -17.77 -24.17
N GLU A 500 -6.52 -16.55 -23.88
CA GLU A 500 -6.58 -15.43 -24.83
C GLU A 500 -5.92 -14.19 -24.22
N PHE A 501 -4.98 -13.59 -24.94
CA PHE A 501 -4.37 -12.33 -24.58
C PHE A 501 -5.13 -11.17 -25.23
N LEU A 502 -5.82 -10.38 -24.44
CA LEU A 502 -6.52 -9.17 -24.92
C LEU A 502 -5.56 -7.99 -25.09
N LYS A 503 -4.51 -7.98 -24.29
CA LYS A 503 -3.43 -7.01 -24.32
C LYS A 503 -2.11 -7.65 -23.94
N TRP A 504 -1.07 -7.30 -24.69
CA TRP A 504 0.32 -7.61 -24.36
C TRP A 504 1.22 -6.56 -25.03
N ARG A 505 1.74 -5.61 -24.27
CA ARG A 505 2.38 -4.40 -24.84
C ARG A 505 3.47 -4.69 -25.86
N GLU A 506 4.33 -5.69 -25.60
CA GLU A 506 5.50 -5.95 -26.43
C GLU A 506 5.33 -7.15 -27.36
N HIS A 507 4.40 -8.05 -27.05
CA HIS A 507 4.28 -9.36 -27.71
C HIS A 507 2.92 -9.62 -28.36
N MET A 508 2.06 -8.59 -28.46
CA MET A 508 0.79 -8.76 -29.16
C MET A 508 1.01 -9.10 -30.62
N ASN A 509 0.21 -10.04 -31.17
CA ASN A 509 0.34 -10.57 -32.52
C ASN A 509 1.63 -11.36 -32.81
N THR A 510 2.37 -11.76 -31.78
CA THR A 510 3.47 -12.70 -31.90
C THR A 510 3.00 -14.16 -31.74
N TRP A 511 3.90 -15.11 -31.94
CA TRP A 511 3.61 -16.52 -31.67
C TRP A 511 3.17 -16.76 -30.22
N HIS A 512 3.76 -16.06 -29.26
CA HIS A 512 3.48 -16.23 -27.83
C HIS A 512 2.07 -15.79 -27.41
N SER A 513 1.50 -14.79 -28.08
CA SER A 513 0.16 -14.24 -27.74
C SER A 513 -0.98 -14.93 -28.48
N ARG A 514 -0.71 -15.97 -29.26
CA ARG A 514 -1.76 -16.72 -29.96
C ARG A 514 -2.66 -17.42 -28.97
N LYS A 515 -3.94 -17.46 -29.32
CA LYS A 515 -4.95 -18.17 -28.56
C LYS A 515 -4.65 -19.67 -28.53
N ARG A 516 -4.73 -20.29 -27.34
CA ARG A 516 -4.42 -21.71 -27.12
C ARG A 516 -5.41 -22.34 -26.15
N ILE A 517 -5.41 -23.68 -26.14
CA ILE A 517 -6.15 -24.48 -25.18
C ILE A 517 -5.12 -25.14 -24.26
N ALA A 518 -5.17 -24.79 -22.98
CA ALA A 518 -4.43 -25.47 -21.94
C ALA A 518 -5.28 -26.55 -21.30
N VAL A 519 -4.72 -27.72 -21.10
CA VAL A 519 -5.38 -28.89 -20.55
C VAL A 519 -4.60 -29.37 -19.34
N ILE A 520 -5.27 -29.53 -18.22
CA ILE A 520 -4.72 -30.21 -17.05
C ILE A 520 -5.34 -31.59 -16.92
N GLN A 521 -4.52 -32.60 -16.85
CA GLN A 521 -4.92 -33.96 -16.55
C GLN A 521 -5.06 -34.13 -15.05
N ARG A 522 -6.27 -34.39 -14.55
CA ARG A 522 -6.54 -34.45 -13.10
C ARG A 522 -5.82 -35.56 -12.38
N SER A 523 -5.58 -36.69 -13.07
CA SER A 523 -4.90 -37.86 -12.50
C SER A 523 -3.41 -37.64 -12.26
N THR A 524 -2.73 -36.88 -13.12
CA THR A 524 -1.29 -36.64 -13.06
C THR A 524 -0.96 -35.19 -12.72
N GLY A 525 -1.92 -34.26 -12.74
CA GLY A 525 -1.69 -32.81 -12.58
C GLY A 525 -0.90 -32.18 -13.74
N LYS A 526 -0.57 -32.93 -14.78
CA LYS A 526 0.24 -32.45 -15.89
C LYS A 526 -0.52 -31.49 -16.80
N TRP A 527 0.15 -30.43 -17.20
CA TRP A 527 -0.35 -29.47 -18.18
C TRP A 527 0.12 -29.81 -19.59
N ASN A 528 -0.82 -29.75 -20.53
CA ASN A 528 -0.54 -29.78 -21.96
C ASN A 528 -1.11 -28.52 -22.61
N ILE A 529 -0.51 -28.09 -23.70
CA ILE A 529 -0.96 -26.91 -24.43
C ILE A 529 -1.16 -27.23 -25.90
N TYR A 530 -2.29 -26.81 -26.45
CA TYR A 530 -2.70 -27.12 -27.82
C TYR A 530 -3.00 -25.84 -28.59
N PRO A 531 -2.74 -25.83 -29.92
CA PRO A 531 -3.21 -24.76 -30.78
C PRO A 531 -4.74 -24.64 -30.72
N HIS A 532 -5.25 -23.42 -30.75
CA HIS A 532 -6.67 -23.16 -30.84
C HIS A 532 -7.17 -23.49 -32.26
N LEU A 533 -7.68 -24.71 -32.44
CA LEU A 533 -8.22 -25.23 -33.69
C LEU A 533 -9.69 -25.61 -33.49
N ASN A 534 -10.55 -25.27 -34.45
CA ASN A 534 -11.93 -25.77 -34.45
C ASN A 534 -11.98 -27.26 -34.83
N LYS A 535 -13.13 -27.90 -34.65
CA LYS A 535 -13.33 -29.35 -34.92
C LYS A 535 -12.82 -29.75 -36.30
N THR A 536 -13.22 -29.08 -37.37
CA THR A 536 -12.74 -29.34 -38.74
C THR A 536 -11.22 -29.25 -38.88
N GLN A 537 -10.61 -28.22 -38.29
CA GLN A 537 -9.17 -28.03 -38.34
C GLN A 537 -8.42 -29.13 -37.58
N ARG A 538 -8.97 -29.61 -36.47
CA ARG A 538 -8.41 -30.74 -35.72
C ARG A 538 -8.51 -32.03 -36.49
N THR A 539 -9.65 -32.32 -37.12
CA THR A 539 -9.78 -33.49 -37.98
C THR A 539 -8.72 -33.51 -39.09
N ILE A 540 -8.46 -32.32 -39.70
CA ILE A 540 -7.38 -32.20 -40.68
C ILE A 540 -6.00 -32.45 -40.03
N MET A 541 -5.75 -31.93 -38.84
CA MET A 541 -4.49 -32.13 -38.11
C MET A 541 -4.27 -33.63 -37.81
N ILE A 542 -5.30 -34.32 -37.32
CA ILE A 542 -5.25 -35.76 -37.01
C ILE A 542 -4.94 -36.57 -38.28
N ALA A 543 -5.67 -36.31 -39.35
CA ALA A 543 -5.43 -36.96 -40.63
C ALA A 543 -4.00 -36.78 -41.15
N LEU A 544 -3.45 -35.57 -40.97
CA LEU A 544 -2.04 -35.27 -41.29
C LEU A 544 -1.08 -36.03 -40.34
N LYS A 545 -1.38 -36.15 -39.04
CA LYS A 545 -0.58 -36.94 -38.08
C LYS A 545 -0.60 -38.42 -38.42
N GLU A 546 -1.71 -38.95 -38.92
CA GLU A 546 -1.85 -40.34 -39.44
C GLU A 546 -1.08 -40.59 -40.76
N GLY A 547 -0.39 -39.57 -41.30
CA GLY A 547 0.42 -39.66 -42.48
C GLY A 547 -0.34 -39.48 -43.80
N LYS A 548 -1.64 -39.10 -43.76
CA LYS A 548 -2.39 -38.79 -44.98
C LYS A 548 -1.82 -37.54 -45.66
N LYS A 549 -1.62 -37.61 -46.96
CA LYS A 549 -1.16 -36.44 -47.73
C LYS A 549 -2.25 -35.40 -47.86
N PRO A 550 -1.90 -34.12 -47.99
CA PRO A 550 -2.87 -33.01 -48.12
C PRO A 550 -3.91 -33.28 -49.25
N ASP A 551 -3.46 -33.82 -50.40
CA ASP A 551 -4.34 -34.11 -51.52
C ASP A 551 -5.33 -35.24 -51.22
N GLU A 552 -4.95 -36.24 -50.41
CA GLU A 552 -5.83 -37.35 -50.00
C GLU A 552 -6.94 -36.80 -49.08
N ILE A 553 -6.60 -35.87 -48.16
CA ILE A 553 -7.57 -35.21 -47.28
C ILE A 553 -8.55 -34.37 -48.10
N ILE A 554 -8.04 -33.60 -49.07
CA ILE A 554 -8.86 -32.75 -49.94
C ILE A 554 -9.82 -33.63 -50.77
N ASN A 555 -9.34 -34.76 -51.28
CA ASN A 555 -10.11 -35.66 -52.14
C ASN A 555 -11.10 -36.54 -51.37
N SER A 556 -11.05 -36.58 -50.04
CA SER A 556 -12.01 -37.36 -49.21
C SER A 556 -13.46 -36.85 -49.37
N LYS A 557 -13.66 -35.60 -49.87
CA LYS A 557 -14.95 -34.94 -50.03
C LYS A 557 -15.76 -34.78 -48.73
N GLU A 558 -15.12 -34.99 -47.59
CA GLU A 558 -15.76 -34.73 -46.30
C GLU A 558 -16.03 -33.24 -46.10
N LYS A 559 -17.12 -32.94 -45.40
CA LYS A 559 -17.52 -31.54 -45.13
C LYS A 559 -16.41 -30.80 -44.39
N GLY A 560 -15.92 -29.71 -45.00
CA GLY A 560 -14.86 -28.87 -44.41
C GLY A 560 -13.44 -29.20 -44.87
N MET A 561 -13.19 -30.27 -45.62
CA MET A 561 -11.88 -30.70 -46.15
C MET A 561 -11.52 -29.97 -47.46
N SER A 562 -11.83 -28.70 -47.58
CA SER A 562 -11.46 -27.91 -48.75
C SER A 562 -9.93 -27.62 -48.79
N LYS A 563 -9.40 -27.48 -50.01
CA LYS A 563 -8.00 -27.11 -50.24
C LYS A 563 -7.57 -25.91 -49.37
N ALA A 564 -8.42 -24.88 -49.29
CA ALA A 564 -8.14 -23.69 -48.50
C ALA A 564 -8.02 -24.01 -46.99
N ASN A 565 -8.90 -24.84 -46.44
CA ASN A 565 -8.87 -25.24 -45.03
C ASN A 565 -7.67 -26.11 -44.71
N VAL A 566 -7.36 -27.10 -45.55
CA VAL A 566 -6.21 -28.03 -45.34
C VAL A 566 -4.90 -27.23 -45.33
N TYR A 567 -4.67 -26.39 -46.31
CA TYR A 567 -3.46 -25.56 -46.34
C TYR A 567 -3.42 -24.50 -45.25
N LYS A 568 -4.56 -23.95 -44.79
CA LYS A 568 -4.65 -23.07 -43.64
C LYS A 568 -4.20 -23.78 -42.37
N VAL A 569 -4.64 -25.03 -42.16
CA VAL A 569 -4.23 -25.82 -41.00
C VAL A 569 -2.73 -26.12 -41.05
N ILE A 570 -2.19 -26.59 -42.19
CA ILE A 570 -0.76 -26.81 -42.37
C ILE A 570 0.03 -25.55 -42.04
N LYS A 571 -0.40 -24.37 -42.48
CA LYS A 571 0.24 -23.10 -42.17
C LYS A 571 0.21 -22.80 -40.66
N VAL A 572 -0.89 -23.09 -40.00
CA VAL A 572 -1.00 -22.93 -38.54
C VAL A 572 -0.04 -23.88 -37.83
N LEU A 573 -0.06 -25.20 -38.18
CA LEU A 573 0.79 -26.21 -37.56
C LEU A 573 2.30 -25.90 -37.75
N LYS A 574 2.69 -25.43 -38.94
CA LYS A 574 4.07 -24.95 -39.18
C LYS A 574 4.41 -23.74 -38.31
N SER A 575 3.50 -22.81 -38.20
CA SER A 575 3.72 -21.63 -37.40
C SER A 575 3.71 -21.90 -35.89
N GLU A 576 3.06 -22.95 -35.44
CA GLU A 576 3.08 -23.44 -34.05
C GLU A 576 4.25 -24.39 -33.77
N LYS A 577 5.10 -24.68 -34.78
CA LYS A 577 6.20 -25.64 -34.70
C LYS A 577 5.75 -27.09 -34.40
N VAL A 578 4.48 -27.38 -34.58
CA VAL A 578 3.92 -28.73 -34.47
C VAL A 578 4.31 -29.57 -35.71
N LEU A 579 4.47 -28.89 -36.83
CA LEU A 579 4.93 -29.48 -38.10
C LEU A 579 6.21 -28.78 -38.54
N VAL A 580 7.32 -29.49 -38.58
CA VAL A 580 8.63 -28.97 -39.01
C VAL A 580 9.11 -29.84 -40.16
N ASP A 581 9.53 -29.22 -41.28
CA ASP A 581 9.96 -29.92 -42.49
C ASP A 581 8.99 -31.01 -42.98
N ASP A 582 7.66 -30.70 -42.89
CA ASP A 582 6.55 -31.58 -43.22
C ASP A 582 6.49 -32.90 -42.41
N LYS A 583 7.20 -32.98 -41.28
CA LYS A 583 7.10 -34.04 -40.28
C LYS A 583 6.52 -33.47 -38.99
N PHE A 584 5.60 -34.21 -38.39
CA PHE A 584 5.17 -33.92 -37.03
C PHE A 584 6.36 -34.13 -36.10
N GLN A 585 6.60 -33.19 -35.26
CA GLN A 585 7.52 -33.37 -34.12
C GLN A 585 6.87 -34.40 -33.23
N GLU A 586 7.55 -35.53 -32.95
CA GLU A 586 7.16 -36.43 -31.88
C GLU A 586 7.04 -35.59 -30.58
N GLU A 587 6.06 -35.93 -29.77
CA GLU A 587 5.88 -35.34 -28.44
C GLU A 587 7.07 -35.70 -27.53
N GLU A 588 8.28 -35.28 -27.93
CA GLU A 588 9.30 -35.09 -26.93
C GLU A 588 8.82 -33.95 -26.06
N SER A 589 8.85 -34.15 -24.75
CA SER A 589 8.58 -33.23 -23.63
C SER A 589 9.29 -31.89 -23.71
N ASN A 590 9.15 -31.14 -24.79
CA ASN A 590 9.83 -29.93 -25.15
C ASN A 590 8.88 -28.75 -25.44
N TYR A 591 7.77 -28.69 -24.70
CA TYR A 591 6.96 -27.48 -24.61
C TYR A 591 6.86 -27.01 -23.18
#